data_948725468fd995befd62a72116f864a4
#
_entry.id   948725468fd995befd62a72116f864a4
#
_cell.length_a   1.000
_cell.length_b   1.000
_cell.length_c   1.000
_cell.angle_alpha   90.00
_cell.angle_beta   90.00
_cell.angle_gamma   90.00
#
_symmetry.space_group_name_H-M   'P 1'
#
loop_
_entity.id
_entity.type
_entity.pdbx_description
1 polymer ?
#
loop_
_entity_poly.entity_id
_entity_poly.type
_entity_poly.pdbx_seq_one_letter_code
_entity_poly.pdbx_strand_id
1 'polypeptide(L)'
;MILNFLIASVFFLNCSSNDDPKETQTEETPEEVVSYDIVVDAKGTGDFTTVQAALDAVAFSKKIETKIFIKDGVYKEKLEVPLNKNNISLIGESKEKVILTYDDYASKKNSGGLEIGTSGSASFIVTGNSFKAQNITFENSSGPVGQAVAVRVDGDKIVFDNCKFLGFQDTLYPRSTTSRQYYKNCYIEGTTDFIFGASTAVFDQCEIFAKTGGAYLTAASTDEKNPYGLVFLNCKLTTNSGNSSYYLGRPWRNYAKTVFVKCEMAAHIKPEGWHNWSKPEAETTTFYAEYLSTGSGANAASRVSWSHQLTLEQVTNQYTLSAIFKDWKPAL
;
A
#
# COMPACT_ATOMS: atom_id res chain seq x y z
N MET A 1 -68.87 -46.00 70.62
CA MET A 1 -68.69 -46.58 69.29
C MET A 1 -68.52 -45.37 68.32
N ILE A 2 -67.34 -44.94 68.14
CA ILE A 2 -67.06 -43.70 67.42
C ILE A 2 -66.15 -44.11 66.19
N LEU A 3 -66.64 -43.83 65.01
CA LEU A 3 -65.99 -44.14 63.74
C LEU A 3 -65.15 -42.94 63.26
N ASN A 4 -63.86 -43.11 63.24
CA ASN A 4 -62.92 -42.10 62.72
C ASN A 4 -62.80 -42.17 61.20
N PHE A 5 -63.09 -41.08 60.48
CA PHE A 5 -62.83 -40.90 59.09
C PHE A 5 -61.50 -40.20 58.96
N LEU A 6 -60.53 -40.88 58.27
CA LEU A 6 -59.26 -40.30 57.87
C LEU A 6 -59.44 -39.58 56.53
N ILE A 7 -59.19 -38.28 56.49
CA ILE A 7 -59.12 -37.51 55.26
C ILE A 7 -57.67 -37.43 54.88
N ALA A 8 -57.28 -38.00 53.71
CA ALA A 8 -55.99 -37.90 53.11
C ALA A 8 -55.94 -36.61 52.28
N SER A 9 -55.10 -35.64 52.68
CA SER A 9 -54.85 -34.42 51.93
C SER A 9 -53.67 -34.71 50.94
N VAL A 10 -53.97 -34.65 49.66
CA VAL A 10 -52.97 -34.73 48.60
C VAL A 10 -52.36 -33.31 48.40
N PHE A 11 -51.08 -33.12 48.74
CA PHE A 11 -50.35 -31.95 48.42
C PHE A 11 -49.86 -32.05 46.98
N PHE A 12 -50.31 -31.20 46.08
CA PHE A 12 -49.73 -30.94 44.80
C PHE A 12 -48.51 -29.99 45.00
N LEU A 13 -47.32 -30.48 44.81
CA LEU A 13 -46.10 -29.65 44.65
C LEU A 13 -46.09 -29.04 43.25
N ASN A 14 -46.34 -27.74 43.19
CA ASN A 14 -46.16 -26.96 41.99
C ASN A 14 -44.67 -26.57 41.91
N CYS A 15 -43.90 -27.24 41.08
CA CYS A 15 -42.56 -26.79 40.69
C CYS A 15 -42.71 -25.65 39.67
N SER A 16 -42.56 -24.42 40.11
CA SER A 16 -42.37 -23.25 39.27
C SER A 16 -40.86 -23.17 38.97
N SER A 17 -40.47 -23.52 37.76
CA SER A 17 -39.14 -23.21 37.23
C SER A 17 -39.10 -21.77 36.76
N ASN A 18 -38.54 -20.88 37.57
CA ASN A 18 -38.14 -19.55 37.15
C ASN A 18 -36.80 -19.70 36.40
N ASP A 19 -36.85 -19.80 35.07
CA ASP A 19 -35.73 -19.54 34.21
C ASP A 19 -35.63 -18.03 33.99
N ASP A 20 -34.90 -17.34 34.85
CA ASP A 20 -34.43 -16.00 34.57
C ASP A 20 -33.40 -16.08 33.44
N PRO A 21 -33.51 -15.31 32.33
CA PRO A 21 -32.49 -15.23 31.32
C PRO A 21 -31.22 -14.60 31.95
N LYS A 22 -30.17 -15.41 32.07
CA LYS A 22 -28.83 -14.92 32.41
C LYS A 22 -28.45 -13.85 31.38
N GLU A 23 -28.46 -12.57 31.80
CA GLU A 23 -27.79 -11.49 31.06
C GLU A 23 -26.33 -11.90 30.84
N THR A 24 -25.99 -12.21 29.60
CA THR A 24 -24.62 -12.38 29.18
C THR A 24 -23.98 -10.98 29.16
N GLN A 25 -23.30 -10.62 30.24
CA GLN A 25 -22.43 -9.46 30.24
C GLN A 25 -21.34 -9.76 29.18
N THR A 26 -21.45 -9.10 28.05
CA THR A 26 -20.32 -8.97 27.10
C THR A 26 -19.27 -8.16 27.83
N GLU A 27 -18.18 -8.81 28.23
CA GLU A 27 -16.96 -8.12 28.66
C GLU A 27 -16.49 -7.29 27.46
N GLU A 28 -16.70 -5.98 27.52
CA GLU A 28 -16.04 -5.03 26.63
C GLU A 28 -14.55 -5.13 26.92
N THR A 29 -13.79 -5.71 26.00
CA THR A 29 -12.34 -5.63 26.02
C THR A 29 -11.97 -4.15 26.06
N PRO A 30 -11.12 -3.70 27.00
CA PRO A 30 -10.71 -2.30 27.06
C PRO A 30 -10.12 -1.88 25.72
N GLU A 31 -10.65 -0.85 25.08
CA GLU A 31 -10.02 -0.22 23.93
C GLU A 31 -8.60 0.17 24.34
N GLU A 32 -7.61 -0.36 23.62
CA GLU A 32 -6.20 0.00 23.82
C GLU A 32 -6.06 1.50 23.55
N VAL A 33 -5.83 2.30 24.58
CA VAL A 33 -5.64 3.74 24.44
C VAL A 33 -4.33 3.97 23.67
N VAL A 34 -4.46 4.19 22.36
CA VAL A 34 -3.30 4.50 21.51
C VAL A 34 -2.78 5.88 21.89
N SER A 35 -1.59 5.92 22.46
CA SER A 35 -0.90 7.19 22.75
C SER A 35 -0.07 7.61 21.54
N TYR A 36 -0.08 8.88 21.24
CA TYR A 36 0.74 9.50 20.19
C TYR A 36 1.78 10.42 20.83
N ASP A 37 2.98 10.47 20.26
CA ASP A 37 4.06 11.35 20.73
C ASP A 37 3.86 12.79 20.27
N ILE A 38 3.27 12.97 19.10
CA ILE A 38 3.05 14.28 18.46
C ILE A 38 1.67 14.27 17.76
N VAL A 39 0.96 15.39 17.85
CA VAL A 39 -0.31 15.61 17.15
C VAL A 39 -0.18 16.78 16.18
N VAL A 40 -0.54 16.55 14.91
CA VAL A 40 -0.63 17.59 13.88
C VAL A 40 -2.09 17.94 13.63
N ASP A 41 -2.42 19.22 13.71
CA ASP A 41 -3.75 19.75 13.39
C ASP A 41 -3.63 21.10 12.68
N ALA A 42 -4.01 21.16 11.40
CA ALA A 42 -4.00 22.41 10.63
C ALA A 42 -4.84 23.54 11.25
N LYS A 43 -5.78 23.21 12.15
CA LYS A 43 -6.62 24.17 12.88
C LYS A 43 -5.97 24.70 14.17
N GLY A 44 -4.76 24.22 14.50
CA GLY A 44 -3.97 24.72 15.63
C GLY A 44 -4.33 24.12 17.00
N THR A 45 -5.04 22.97 17.05
CA THR A 45 -5.34 22.26 18.32
C THR A 45 -4.35 21.12 18.63
N GLY A 46 -3.33 20.90 17.76
CA GLY A 46 -2.25 19.94 17.94
C GLY A 46 -0.95 20.63 18.41
N ASP A 47 0.12 19.83 18.50
CA ASP A 47 1.47 20.33 18.80
C ASP A 47 2.06 21.13 17.62
N PHE A 48 1.68 20.76 16.39
CA PHE A 48 2.10 21.41 15.16
C PHE A 48 0.90 21.64 14.21
N THR A 49 0.99 22.67 13.40
CA THR A 49 -0.01 22.96 12.35
C THR A 49 0.39 22.42 10.98
N THR A 50 1.65 22.00 10.81
CA THR A 50 2.21 21.43 9.57
C THR A 50 2.86 20.07 9.83
N VAL A 51 2.80 19.19 8.82
CA VAL A 51 3.37 17.86 8.92
C VAL A 51 4.90 17.92 8.90
N GLN A 52 5.50 18.81 8.07
CA GLN A 52 6.95 18.92 8.02
C GLN A 52 7.53 19.41 9.36
N ALA A 53 6.89 20.35 10.04
CA ALA A 53 7.36 20.82 11.35
C ALA A 53 7.35 19.67 12.39
N ALA A 54 6.34 18.80 12.38
CA ALA A 54 6.28 17.62 13.23
C ALA A 54 7.41 16.62 12.90
N LEU A 55 7.65 16.36 11.62
CA LEU A 55 8.76 15.53 11.16
C LEU A 55 10.12 16.12 11.59
N ASP A 56 10.28 17.44 11.49
CA ASP A 56 11.52 18.13 11.86
C ASP A 56 11.79 18.09 13.37
N ALA A 57 10.75 18.04 14.19
CA ALA A 57 10.87 17.92 15.65
C ALA A 57 11.33 16.52 16.11
N VAL A 58 11.19 15.46 15.28
CA VAL A 58 11.69 14.13 15.64
C VAL A 58 13.22 14.15 15.76
N ALA A 59 13.75 13.61 16.85
CA ALA A 59 15.20 13.54 17.07
C ALA A 59 15.89 12.65 16.01
N PHE A 60 17.14 13.02 15.67
CA PHE A 60 17.96 12.24 14.74
C PHE A 60 18.33 10.86 15.30
N SER A 61 18.36 9.87 14.41
CA SER A 61 18.82 8.48 14.70
C SER A 61 18.10 7.82 15.89
N LYS A 62 16.85 8.19 16.13
CA LYS A 62 16.03 7.65 17.22
C LYS A 62 15.84 6.14 17.01
N LYS A 63 16.07 5.35 18.05
CA LYS A 63 15.89 3.89 18.01
C LYS A 63 14.46 3.47 18.37
N ILE A 64 13.76 4.30 19.13
CA ILE A 64 12.38 4.07 19.56
C ILE A 64 11.46 4.75 18.53
N GLU A 65 10.38 4.10 18.18
CA GLU A 65 9.35 4.62 17.27
C GLU A 65 8.80 5.96 17.80
N THR A 66 8.59 6.90 16.90
CA THR A 66 7.86 8.14 17.17
C THR A 66 6.55 8.09 16.40
N LYS A 67 5.44 8.13 17.10
CA LYS A 67 4.10 8.12 16.54
C LYS A 67 3.58 9.55 16.39
N ILE A 68 3.33 9.96 15.14
CA ILE A 68 2.78 11.27 14.79
C ILE A 68 1.34 11.06 14.31
N PHE A 69 0.37 11.57 15.06
CA PHE A 69 -1.04 11.56 14.67
C PHE A 69 -1.37 12.81 13.87
N ILE A 70 -2.04 12.63 12.72
CA ILE A 70 -2.41 13.73 11.82
C ILE A 70 -3.93 13.78 11.75
N LYS A 71 -4.51 14.90 12.20
CA LYS A 71 -5.95 15.13 12.13
C LYS A 71 -6.42 15.42 10.71
N ASP A 72 -7.71 15.23 10.48
CA ASP A 72 -8.38 15.49 9.21
C ASP A 72 -8.06 16.90 8.70
N GLY A 73 -7.51 16.98 7.49
CA GLY A 73 -7.09 18.21 6.85
C GLY A 73 -6.34 17.97 5.53
N VAL A 74 -6.25 19.02 4.73
CA VAL A 74 -5.42 19.03 3.51
C VAL A 74 -4.12 19.79 3.83
N TYR A 75 -3.01 19.07 3.77
CA TYR A 75 -1.67 19.58 4.06
C TYR A 75 -0.91 19.72 2.75
N LYS A 76 -0.91 20.92 2.18
CA LYS A 76 -0.20 21.23 0.93
C LYS A 76 1.25 21.59 1.23
N GLU A 77 2.07 20.57 1.39
CA GLU A 77 3.47 20.66 1.77
C GLU A 77 4.32 19.73 0.91
N LYS A 78 5.53 20.14 0.57
CA LYS A 78 6.55 19.24 0.03
C LYS A 78 7.28 18.61 1.19
N LEU A 79 7.02 17.35 1.43
CA LEU A 79 7.41 16.66 2.66
C LEU A 79 8.62 15.76 2.46
N GLU A 80 9.51 15.73 3.46
CA GLU A 80 10.65 14.84 3.49
C GLU A 80 10.90 14.23 4.87
N VAL A 81 11.08 12.90 4.89
CA VAL A 81 11.68 12.16 6.01
C VAL A 81 13.12 11.87 5.63
N PRO A 82 14.11 12.64 6.12
CA PRO A 82 15.50 12.50 5.71
C PRO A 82 16.16 11.26 6.29
N LEU A 83 17.29 10.83 5.70
CA LEU A 83 18.02 9.60 6.03
C LEU A 83 18.37 9.43 7.51
N ASN A 84 18.59 10.53 8.21
CA ASN A 84 18.94 10.53 9.63
C ASN A 84 17.73 10.50 10.58
N LYS A 85 16.49 10.39 10.05
CA LYS A 85 15.25 10.27 10.84
C LYS A 85 14.61 8.92 10.60
N ASN A 86 14.77 8.03 11.56
CA ASN A 86 14.30 6.64 11.49
C ASN A 86 13.20 6.37 12.52
N ASN A 87 12.47 5.25 12.33
CA ASN A 87 11.44 4.77 13.25
C ASN A 87 10.33 5.82 13.48
N ILE A 88 9.78 6.33 12.40
CA ILE A 88 8.64 7.28 12.42
C ILE A 88 7.40 6.59 11.91
N SER A 89 6.31 6.73 12.63
CA SER A 89 4.97 6.31 12.19
C SER A 89 4.06 7.53 12.04
N LEU A 90 3.56 7.76 10.82
CA LEU A 90 2.49 8.71 10.55
C LEU A 90 1.15 8.01 10.59
N ILE A 91 0.22 8.47 11.41
CA ILE A 91 -1.10 7.87 11.56
C ILE A 91 -2.15 8.95 11.28
N GLY A 92 -2.86 8.80 10.18
CA GLY A 92 -3.97 9.70 9.84
C GLY A 92 -5.24 9.37 10.62
N GLU A 93 -6.00 10.39 10.98
CA GLU A 93 -7.31 10.25 11.60
C GLU A 93 -8.26 9.49 10.66
N SER A 94 -8.31 9.88 9.38
CA SER A 94 -9.03 9.13 8.35
C SER A 94 -8.33 9.21 6.99
N LYS A 95 -8.28 8.09 6.28
CA LYS A 95 -7.66 7.98 4.96
C LYS A 95 -8.25 8.95 3.93
N GLU A 96 -9.54 9.22 4.02
CA GLU A 96 -10.28 10.03 3.07
C GLU A 96 -10.06 11.54 3.26
N LYS A 97 -9.64 11.96 4.46
CA LYS A 97 -9.57 13.38 4.79
C LYS A 97 -8.20 13.86 5.24
N VAL A 98 -7.28 12.97 5.64
CA VAL A 98 -5.87 13.33 5.84
C VAL A 98 -5.18 13.25 4.49
N ILE A 99 -5.00 14.40 3.83
CA ILE A 99 -4.46 14.49 2.48
C ILE A 99 -3.13 15.26 2.53
N LEU A 100 -2.03 14.55 2.26
CA LEU A 100 -0.71 15.12 2.10
C LEU A 100 -0.48 15.32 0.60
N THR A 101 -0.41 16.58 0.13
CA THR A 101 -0.41 16.89 -1.29
C THR A 101 0.62 17.95 -1.66
N TYR A 102 1.14 17.87 -2.88
CA TYR A 102 1.92 18.93 -3.53
C TYR A 102 1.73 18.86 -5.05
N ASP A 103 2.24 19.87 -5.81
CA ASP A 103 1.95 20.02 -7.24
C ASP A 103 3.21 20.20 -8.11
N ASP A 104 4.33 19.61 -7.69
CA ASP A 104 5.54 19.60 -8.51
C ASP A 104 5.47 18.51 -9.59
N TYR A 105 6.04 18.79 -10.78
CA TYR A 105 6.16 17.84 -11.89
C TYR A 105 7.55 17.96 -12.54
N ALA A 106 8.01 16.94 -13.24
CA ALA A 106 9.39 16.80 -13.65
C ALA A 106 9.94 17.99 -14.48
N SER A 107 9.16 18.51 -15.41
CA SER A 107 9.56 19.65 -16.25
C SER A 107 9.33 21.03 -15.61
N LYS A 108 8.81 21.09 -14.36
CA LYS A 108 8.74 22.33 -13.59
C LYS A 108 10.15 22.83 -13.30
N LYS A 109 10.39 24.13 -13.50
CA LYS A 109 11.70 24.72 -13.28
C LYS A 109 11.86 25.21 -11.84
N ASN A 110 13.03 24.97 -11.27
CA ASN A 110 13.44 25.53 -9.99
C ASN A 110 13.84 27.02 -10.12
N SER A 111 14.21 27.66 -9.02
CA SER A 111 14.65 29.05 -8.99
C SER A 111 15.89 29.33 -9.86
N GLY A 112 16.69 28.33 -10.18
CA GLY A 112 17.84 28.38 -11.07
C GLY A 112 17.51 28.15 -12.55
N GLY A 113 16.22 27.97 -12.90
CA GLY A 113 15.75 27.72 -14.29
C GLY A 113 15.95 26.28 -14.78
N LEU A 114 16.42 25.36 -13.95
CA LEU A 114 16.62 23.94 -14.27
C LEU A 114 15.37 23.13 -13.93
N GLU A 115 15.04 22.13 -14.75
CA GLU A 115 13.97 21.17 -14.45
C GLU A 115 14.27 20.40 -13.17
N ILE A 116 13.26 20.22 -12.33
CA ILE A 116 13.41 19.49 -11.07
C ILE A 116 13.52 17.98 -11.25
N GLY A 117 13.12 17.47 -12.41
CA GLY A 117 13.17 16.06 -12.78
C GLY A 117 12.18 15.18 -12.01
N THR A 118 11.99 13.96 -12.47
CA THR A 118 11.04 13.01 -11.87
C THR A 118 11.26 12.83 -10.36
N SER A 119 12.50 12.56 -9.96
CA SER A 119 12.83 12.37 -8.54
C SER A 119 12.57 13.60 -7.67
N GLY A 120 12.76 14.78 -8.22
CA GLY A 120 12.52 16.05 -7.53
C GLY A 120 11.06 16.46 -7.47
N SER A 121 10.19 15.86 -8.29
CA SER A 121 8.75 16.17 -8.33
C SER A 121 7.96 15.58 -7.17
N ALA A 122 8.55 14.68 -6.37
CA ALA A 122 7.81 13.98 -5.33
C ALA A 122 7.19 14.93 -4.30
N SER A 123 5.91 14.74 -4.02
CA SER A 123 5.20 15.44 -2.95
C SER A 123 5.68 15.00 -1.57
N PHE A 124 5.95 13.70 -1.41
CA PHE A 124 6.47 13.11 -0.18
C PHE A 124 7.69 12.22 -0.47
N ILE A 125 8.78 12.47 0.24
CA ILE A 125 10.04 11.74 0.10
C ILE A 125 10.38 11.03 1.41
N VAL A 126 10.64 9.71 1.35
CA VAL A 126 11.06 8.91 2.50
C VAL A 126 12.44 8.34 2.24
N THR A 127 13.47 8.91 2.87
CA THR A 127 14.84 8.37 2.85
C THR A 127 15.23 7.72 4.17
N GLY A 128 14.54 8.05 5.27
CA GLY A 128 14.70 7.41 6.57
C GLY A 128 14.21 5.96 6.57
N ASN A 129 14.86 5.11 7.40
CA ASN A 129 14.51 3.70 7.52
C ASN A 129 13.41 3.46 8.58
N SER A 130 12.75 2.30 8.49
CA SER A 130 11.71 1.88 9.44
C SER A 130 10.60 2.92 9.58
N PHE A 131 10.20 3.51 8.44
CA PHE A 131 9.07 4.43 8.37
C PHE A 131 7.77 3.66 8.15
N LYS A 132 6.71 4.11 8.80
CA LYS A 132 5.36 3.59 8.61
C LYS A 132 4.39 4.73 8.33
N ALA A 133 3.37 4.46 7.53
CA ALA A 133 2.22 5.34 7.36
C ALA A 133 0.92 4.53 7.36
N GLN A 134 -0.09 5.06 8.01
CA GLN A 134 -1.40 4.42 8.09
C GLN A 134 -2.52 5.45 7.95
N ASN A 135 -3.59 5.09 7.23
CA ASN A 135 -4.80 5.91 7.07
C ASN A 135 -4.54 7.31 6.48
N ILE A 136 -3.70 7.42 5.46
CA ILE A 136 -3.31 8.69 4.84
C ILE A 136 -3.49 8.61 3.32
N THR A 137 -3.97 9.71 2.73
CA THR A 137 -3.90 9.94 1.28
C THR A 137 -2.65 10.77 0.95
N PHE A 138 -1.80 10.23 0.09
CA PHE A 138 -0.67 10.90 -0.53
C PHE A 138 -1.03 11.27 -1.98
N GLU A 139 -0.87 12.52 -2.35
CA GLU A 139 -1.28 13.01 -3.66
C GLU A 139 -0.18 13.83 -4.33
N ASN A 140 -0.04 13.67 -5.65
CA ASN A 140 0.52 14.71 -6.48
C ASN A 140 -0.60 15.36 -7.29
N SER A 141 -0.91 16.60 -6.98
CA SER A 141 -2.04 17.36 -7.53
C SER A 141 -1.71 18.18 -8.78
N SER A 142 -0.55 17.96 -9.41
CA SER A 142 -0.17 18.68 -10.65
C SER A 142 -1.04 18.36 -11.86
N GLY A 143 -1.79 17.25 -11.83
CA GLY A 143 -2.61 16.78 -12.93
C GLY A 143 -1.82 15.98 -13.98
N PRO A 144 -2.38 15.77 -15.19
CA PRO A 144 -1.77 14.94 -16.25
C PRO A 144 -0.73 15.74 -17.07
N VAL A 145 0.29 16.25 -16.41
CA VAL A 145 1.33 17.13 -16.99
C VAL A 145 2.65 16.40 -17.32
N GLY A 146 2.64 15.07 -17.33
CA GLY A 146 3.81 14.22 -17.45
C GLY A 146 4.19 13.61 -16.10
N GLN A 147 5.47 13.32 -15.90
CA GLN A 147 5.97 12.63 -14.70
C GLN A 147 5.81 13.53 -13.46
N ALA A 148 5.08 13.03 -12.47
CA ALA A 148 4.77 13.73 -11.24
C ALA A 148 4.52 12.76 -10.08
N VAL A 149 5.48 12.66 -9.18
CA VAL A 149 5.52 11.63 -8.14
C VAL A 149 4.72 12.06 -6.92
N ALA A 150 3.79 11.24 -6.45
CA ALA A 150 3.14 11.45 -5.17
C ALA A 150 4.08 11.04 -4.01
N VAL A 151 4.64 9.84 -4.07
CA VAL A 151 5.55 9.34 -3.03
C VAL A 151 6.78 8.71 -3.66
N ARG A 152 7.96 9.15 -3.21
CA ARG A 152 9.26 8.51 -3.50
C ARG A 152 9.81 7.89 -2.22
N VAL A 153 10.25 6.64 -2.33
CA VAL A 153 10.75 5.87 -1.19
C VAL A 153 12.15 5.33 -1.49
N ASP A 154 13.11 5.74 -0.69
CA ASP A 154 14.50 5.28 -0.73
C ASP A 154 14.87 4.44 0.51
N GLY A 155 14.23 4.68 1.66
CA GLY A 155 14.52 4.03 2.93
C GLY A 155 14.20 2.52 2.94
N ASP A 156 14.85 1.76 3.82
CA ASP A 156 14.60 0.33 4.03
C ASP A 156 13.59 0.08 5.16
N LYS A 157 12.85 -1.03 5.06
CA LYS A 157 11.82 -1.47 6.03
C LYS A 157 10.66 -0.48 6.15
N ILE A 158 10.08 -0.13 5.01
CA ILE A 158 9.00 0.86 4.91
C ILE A 158 7.66 0.15 4.81
N VAL A 159 6.67 0.64 5.56
CA VAL A 159 5.31 0.09 5.57
C VAL A 159 4.29 1.19 5.27
N PHE A 160 3.39 0.91 4.34
CA PHE A 160 2.17 1.68 4.13
C PHE A 160 0.97 0.76 4.32
N ASP A 161 0.07 1.09 5.23
CA ASP A 161 -1.14 0.33 5.48
C ASP A 161 -2.38 1.22 5.32
N ASN A 162 -3.37 0.73 4.58
CA ASN A 162 -4.62 1.44 4.36
C ASN A 162 -4.42 2.89 3.88
N CYS A 163 -3.46 3.13 2.96
CA CYS A 163 -3.15 4.43 2.39
C CYS A 163 -3.68 4.56 0.96
N LYS A 164 -3.82 5.80 0.48
CA LYS A 164 -4.08 6.11 -0.94
C LYS A 164 -2.88 6.82 -1.55
N PHE A 165 -2.59 6.47 -2.82
CA PHE A 165 -1.58 7.14 -3.64
C PHE A 165 -2.27 7.65 -4.90
N LEU A 166 -2.43 8.97 -4.99
CA LEU A 166 -3.19 9.61 -6.06
C LEU A 166 -2.26 10.40 -6.98
N GLY A 167 -2.38 10.14 -8.28
CA GLY A 167 -1.57 10.82 -9.29
C GLY A 167 -1.97 10.43 -10.71
N PHE A 168 -1.03 10.63 -11.62
CA PHE A 168 -1.16 10.30 -13.04
C PHE A 168 0.05 9.49 -13.52
N GLN A 169 0.95 10.05 -14.32
CA GLN A 169 2.18 9.38 -14.71
C GLN A 169 3.18 9.41 -13.53
N ASP A 170 3.79 8.25 -13.23
CA ASP A 170 4.85 8.11 -12.23
C ASP A 170 4.38 8.36 -10.76
N THR A 171 3.19 7.90 -10.37
CA THR A 171 2.59 8.19 -9.05
C THR A 171 3.44 7.71 -7.88
N LEU A 172 3.88 6.45 -7.88
CA LEU A 172 4.59 5.80 -6.76
C LEU A 172 5.96 5.30 -7.18
N TYR A 173 7.00 5.79 -6.51
CA TYR A 173 8.40 5.52 -6.84
C TYR A 173 9.16 4.79 -5.71
N PRO A 174 9.04 3.46 -5.57
CA PRO A 174 9.94 2.61 -4.78
C PRO A 174 11.33 2.57 -5.42
N ARG A 175 12.23 3.53 -5.05
CA ARG A 175 13.39 3.90 -5.87
C ARG A 175 14.65 3.08 -5.60
N SER A 176 15.01 2.88 -4.33
CA SER A 176 16.34 2.35 -3.99
C SER A 176 16.47 0.84 -4.22
N THR A 177 17.56 0.39 -4.80
CA THR A 177 17.86 -1.04 -5.01
C THR A 177 18.05 -1.83 -3.71
N THR A 178 18.30 -1.17 -2.60
CA THR A 178 18.52 -1.80 -1.28
C THR A 178 17.30 -1.70 -0.36
N SER A 179 16.23 -1.06 -0.82
CA SER A 179 15.00 -0.82 -0.05
C SER A 179 14.05 -2.00 -0.12
N ARG A 180 13.47 -2.35 1.03
CA ARG A 180 12.36 -3.30 1.17
C ARG A 180 11.14 -2.54 1.64
N GLN A 181 10.03 -2.70 0.92
CA GLN A 181 8.81 -1.92 1.13
C GLN A 181 7.60 -2.83 1.11
N TYR A 182 6.65 -2.58 2.01
CA TYR A 182 5.41 -3.33 2.13
C TYR A 182 4.21 -2.38 2.09
N TYR A 183 3.34 -2.60 1.14
CA TYR A 183 2.10 -1.86 0.94
C TYR A 183 0.94 -2.81 1.17
N LYS A 184 0.10 -2.54 2.17
CA LYS A 184 -1.03 -3.41 2.51
C LYS A 184 -2.33 -2.64 2.45
N ASN A 185 -3.37 -3.23 1.87
CA ASN A 185 -4.71 -2.62 1.78
C ASN A 185 -4.71 -1.21 1.17
N CYS A 186 -3.74 -0.90 0.31
CA CYS A 186 -3.59 0.43 -0.27
C CYS A 186 -4.36 0.56 -1.58
N TYR A 187 -4.77 1.80 -1.88
CA TYR A 187 -5.30 2.20 -3.17
C TYR A 187 -4.23 3.01 -3.93
N ILE A 188 -3.91 2.60 -5.15
CA ILE A 188 -2.85 3.23 -5.96
C ILE A 188 -3.41 3.50 -7.35
N GLU A 189 -3.45 4.77 -7.77
CA GLU A 189 -3.97 5.13 -9.08
C GLU A 189 -2.95 5.87 -9.94
N GLY A 190 -3.11 5.74 -11.26
CA GLY A 190 -2.31 6.50 -12.20
C GLY A 190 -2.60 6.16 -13.66
N THR A 191 -1.78 6.70 -14.56
CA THR A 191 -1.95 6.54 -16.02
C THR A 191 -0.83 5.70 -16.65
N THR A 192 0.42 6.13 -16.53
CA THR A 192 1.56 5.50 -17.21
C THR A 192 2.68 5.32 -16.20
N ASP A 193 3.25 4.09 -16.15
CA ASP A 193 4.37 3.74 -15.29
C ASP A 193 4.12 4.15 -13.82
N PHE A 194 2.87 4.09 -13.37
CA PHE A 194 2.48 4.76 -12.12
C PHE A 194 2.94 4.01 -10.86
N ILE A 195 3.51 2.81 -11.01
CA ILE A 195 4.31 2.12 -9.98
C ILE A 195 5.64 1.74 -10.62
N PHE A 196 6.73 2.44 -10.26
CA PHE A 196 7.99 2.27 -10.95
C PHE A 196 9.18 2.36 -10.01
N GLY A 197 10.27 1.66 -10.32
CA GLY A 197 11.49 1.73 -9.51
C GLY A 197 12.22 0.41 -9.34
N ALA A 198 13.20 0.40 -8.43
CA ALA A 198 14.19 -0.67 -8.29
C ALA A 198 14.08 -1.47 -6.99
N SER A 199 13.21 -1.05 -6.06
CA SER A 199 13.10 -1.66 -4.73
C SER A 199 12.48 -3.06 -4.78
N THR A 200 12.75 -3.85 -3.75
CA THR A 200 11.91 -5.00 -3.40
C THR A 200 10.65 -4.49 -2.73
N ALA A 201 9.57 -4.34 -3.49
CA ALA A 201 8.31 -3.79 -3.02
C ALA A 201 7.18 -4.81 -3.16
N VAL A 202 6.51 -5.13 -2.05
CA VAL A 202 5.36 -6.05 -2.01
C VAL A 202 4.09 -5.25 -1.81
N PHE A 203 3.14 -5.45 -2.71
CA PHE A 203 1.79 -4.91 -2.66
C PHE A 203 0.85 -6.06 -2.31
N ASP A 204 0.24 -6.01 -1.14
CA ASP A 204 -0.62 -7.09 -0.61
C ASP A 204 -2.04 -6.58 -0.40
N GLN A 205 -3.02 -7.23 -1.04
CA GLN A 205 -4.43 -6.86 -0.98
C GLN A 205 -4.70 -5.40 -1.39
N CYS A 206 -3.89 -4.87 -2.32
CA CYS A 206 -4.03 -3.50 -2.82
C CYS A 206 -4.99 -3.43 -4.01
N GLU A 207 -5.62 -2.26 -4.18
CA GLU A 207 -6.31 -1.91 -5.41
C GLU A 207 -5.40 -1.06 -6.29
N ILE A 208 -5.16 -1.52 -7.53
CA ILE A 208 -4.33 -0.85 -8.53
C ILE A 208 -5.27 -0.31 -9.61
N PHE A 209 -5.52 0.99 -9.56
CA PHE A 209 -6.53 1.63 -10.41
C PHE A 209 -5.92 2.33 -11.62
N ALA A 210 -6.18 1.79 -12.79
CA ALA A 210 -5.72 2.33 -14.07
C ALA A 210 -6.66 3.43 -14.58
N LYS A 211 -6.21 4.68 -14.59
CA LYS A 211 -6.99 5.85 -15.05
C LYS A 211 -7.02 5.92 -16.58
N THR A 212 -8.11 6.45 -17.15
CA THR A 212 -8.18 6.75 -18.58
C THR A 212 -7.00 7.64 -19.03
N GLY A 213 -6.46 7.33 -20.20
CA GLY A 213 -5.34 8.08 -20.81
C GLY A 213 -3.95 7.52 -20.52
N GLY A 214 -3.85 6.37 -19.85
CA GLY A 214 -2.59 5.67 -19.61
C GLY A 214 -2.42 4.40 -20.43
N ALA A 215 -1.32 3.67 -20.20
CA ALA A 215 -1.01 2.46 -20.94
C ALA A 215 -0.21 1.40 -20.15
N TYR A 216 0.42 1.72 -19.04
CA TYR A 216 1.30 0.80 -18.30
C TYR A 216 1.09 0.94 -16.81
N LEU A 217 0.86 -0.18 -16.11
CA LEU A 217 0.73 -0.18 -14.65
C LEU A 217 2.10 0.01 -14.01
N THR A 218 3.09 -0.79 -14.45
CA THR A 218 4.41 -0.84 -13.82
C THR A 218 5.56 -0.55 -14.79
N ALA A 219 6.66 0.02 -14.24
CA ALA A 219 7.94 0.18 -14.91
C ALA A 219 9.09 -0.15 -13.95
N ALA A 220 9.36 -1.43 -13.77
CA ALA A 220 10.42 -1.88 -12.87
C ALA A 220 11.81 -1.56 -13.42
N SER A 221 12.75 -1.24 -12.52
CA SER A 221 14.17 -1.04 -12.82
C SER A 221 15.05 -1.86 -11.88
N THR A 222 14.61 -3.05 -11.56
CA THR A 222 15.28 -3.97 -10.63
C THR A 222 16.74 -4.19 -11.03
N ASP A 223 17.64 -4.17 -10.05
CA ASP A 223 19.04 -4.52 -10.26
C ASP A 223 19.18 -6.03 -10.55
N GLU A 224 20.13 -6.42 -11.37
CA GLU A 224 20.38 -7.82 -11.72
C GLU A 224 20.52 -8.72 -10.49
N LYS A 225 21.21 -8.24 -9.45
CA LYS A 225 21.53 -8.99 -8.23
C LYS A 225 20.33 -9.11 -7.28
N ASN A 226 19.29 -8.30 -7.44
CA ASN A 226 18.12 -8.36 -6.59
C ASN A 226 17.20 -9.51 -7.02
N PRO A 227 16.89 -10.45 -6.11
CA PRO A 227 16.02 -11.57 -6.44
C PRO A 227 14.57 -11.14 -6.71
N TYR A 228 14.12 -10.03 -6.12
CA TYR A 228 12.77 -9.51 -6.22
C TYR A 228 12.76 -8.05 -6.67
N GLY A 229 11.71 -7.67 -7.39
CA GLY A 229 11.36 -6.30 -7.73
C GLY A 229 9.97 -5.94 -7.19
N LEU A 230 9.01 -5.65 -8.07
CA LEU A 230 7.62 -5.34 -7.73
C LEU A 230 6.82 -6.64 -7.64
N VAL A 231 6.23 -6.93 -6.49
CA VAL A 231 5.47 -8.16 -6.23
C VAL A 231 4.07 -7.82 -5.77
N PHE A 232 3.06 -8.27 -6.50
CA PHE A 232 1.64 -8.03 -6.20
C PHE A 232 1.01 -9.33 -5.73
N LEU A 233 0.49 -9.33 -4.50
CA LEU A 233 -0.16 -10.48 -3.87
C LEU A 233 -1.63 -10.17 -3.63
N ASN A 234 -2.53 -10.99 -4.16
CA ASN A 234 -3.98 -10.88 -3.94
C ASN A 234 -4.55 -9.48 -4.26
N CYS A 235 -3.96 -8.76 -5.20
CA CYS A 235 -4.37 -7.40 -5.58
C CYS A 235 -5.56 -7.43 -6.55
N LYS A 236 -6.29 -6.29 -6.61
CA LYS A 236 -7.32 -6.03 -7.62
C LYS A 236 -6.81 -4.98 -8.60
N LEU A 237 -6.84 -5.29 -9.89
CA LEU A 237 -6.51 -4.37 -10.96
C LEU A 237 -7.82 -3.86 -11.57
N THR A 238 -8.17 -2.62 -11.24
CA THR A 238 -9.42 -1.97 -11.62
C THR A 238 -9.18 -0.77 -12.54
N THR A 239 -10.22 -0.22 -13.14
CA THR A 239 -10.06 0.85 -14.13
C THR A 239 -11.34 1.64 -14.40
N ASN A 240 -11.19 2.87 -14.89
CA ASN A 240 -12.18 3.61 -15.66
C ASN A 240 -11.78 3.75 -17.15
N SER A 241 -10.81 2.97 -17.63
CA SER A 241 -10.32 2.96 -19.00
C SER A 241 -11.02 1.88 -19.83
N GLY A 242 -10.83 1.88 -21.15
CA GLY A 242 -11.39 0.87 -22.06
C GLY A 242 -10.70 -0.49 -21.93
N ASN A 243 -11.33 -1.52 -22.52
CA ASN A 243 -10.76 -2.86 -22.60
C ASN A 243 -9.43 -2.87 -23.36
N SER A 244 -8.53 -3.76 -22.96
CA SER A 244 -7.21 -3.96 -23.62
C SER A 244 -6.43 -2.64 -23.80
N SER A 245 -6.51 -1.75 -22.81
CA SER A 245 -5.84 -0.44 -22.86
C SER A 245 -4.49 -0.43 -22.16
N TYR A 246 -4.27 -1.35 -21.20
CA TYR A 246 -3.09 -1.36 -20.33
C TYR A 246 -2.26 -2.64 -20.47
N TYR A 247 -0.95 -2.47 -20.40
CA TYR A 247 -0.01 -3.54 -20.07
C TYR A 247 0.19 -3.64 -18.56
N LEU A 248 0.47 -4.84 -18.06
CA LEU A 248 0.87 -5.09 -16.67
C LEU A 248 2.18 -4.36 -16.33
N GLY A 249 3.07 -4.24 -17.32
CA GLY A 249 4.30 -3.50 -17.17
C GLY A 249 5.20 -3.50 -18.38
N ARG A 250 6.27 -2.70 -18.24
CA ARG A 250 7.37 -2.62 -19.21
C ARG A 250 8.72 -2.41 -18.50
N PRO A 251 9.88 -2.86 -19.05
CA PRO A 251 11.16 -2.81 -18.36
C PRO A 251 11.82 -1.43 -18.49
N TRP A 252 11.83 -0.64 -17.41
CA TRP A 252 12.62 0.58 -17.40
C TRP A 252 14.12 0.27 -17.47
N ARG A 253 14.57 -0.86 -16.89
CA ARG A 253 15.93 -1.41 -17.02
C ARG A 253 15.89 -2.88 -17.38
N ASN A 254 16.98 -3.41 -17.93
CA ASN A 254 17.02 -4.74 -18.54
C ASN A 254 16.70 -5.91 -17.59
N TYR A 255 16.97 -5.80 -16.29
CA TYR A 255 16.71 -6.86 -15.31
C TYR A 255 15.41 -6.62 -14.49
N ALA A 256 14.49 -5.88 -15.07
CA ALA A 256 13.21 -5.57 -14.44
C ALA A 256 12.48 -6.84 -13.99
N LYS A 257 11.94 -6.81 -12.75
CA LYS A 257 11.18 -7.94 -12.19
C LYS A 257 9.83 -7.44 -11.68
N THR A 258 8.75 -8.03 -12.19
CA THR A 258 7.39 -7.76 -11.73
C THR A 258 6.59 -9.06 -11.72
N VAL A 259 5.92 -9.33 -10.60
CA VAL A 259 5.19 -10.59 -10.40
C VAL A 259 3.80 -10.33 -9.84
N PHE A 260 2.78 -10.95 -10.43
CA PHE A 260 1.40 -10.93 -9.93
C PHE A 260 0.98 -12.33 -9.47
N VAL A 261 0.60 -12.46 -8.20
CA VAL A 261 0.18 -13.72 -7.58
C VAL A 261 -1.27 -13.60 -7.12
N LYS A 262 -2.16 -14.42 -7.68
CA LYS A 262 -3.60 -14.48 -7.33
C LYS A 262 -4.30 -13.12 -7.40
N CYS A 263 -3.98 -12.32 -8.41
CA CYS A 263 -4.61 -11.01 -8.61
C CYS A 263 -5.89 -11.14 -9.45
N GLU A 264 -6.86 -10.29 -9.15
CA GLU A 264 -8.07 -10.13 -9.96
C GLU A 264 -7.83 -9.00 -10.98
N MET A 265 -7.93 -9.31 -12.28
CA MET A 265 -7.60 -8.38 -13.36
C MET A 265 -8.82 -8.08 -14.21
N ALA A 266 -9.25 -6.81 -14.26
CA ALA A 266 -10.33 -6.37 -15.12
C ALA A 266 -9.92 -6.34 -16.60
N ALA A 267 -10.88 -6.20 -17.50
CA ALA A 267 -10.72 -6.32 -18.96
C ALA A 267 -9.77 -5.29 -19.61
N HIS A 268 -9.31 -4.29 -18.88
CA HIS A 268 -8.38 -3.29 -19.41
C HIS A 268 -6.97 -3.85 -19.68
N ILE A 269 -6.60 -4.99 -19.11
CA ILE A 269 -5.30 -5.60 -19.35
C ILE A 269 -5.27 -6.19 -20.77
N LYS A 270 -4.25 -5.81 -21.53
CA LYS A 270 -4.00 -6.32 -22.88
C LYS A 270 -3.73 -7.83 -22.87
N PRO A 271 -4.15 -8.57 -23.89
CA PRO A 271 -3.87 -10.01 -23.98
C PRO A 271 -2.40 -10.35 -23.86
N GLU A 272 -1.50 -9.56 -24.46
CA GLU A 272 -0.05 -9.73 -24.43
C GLU A 272 0.51 -9.58 -22.99
N GLY A 273 -0.17 -8.85 -22.14
CA GLY A 273 0.18 -8.57 -20.74
C GLY A 273 1.37 -7.66 -20.54
N TRP A 274 2.44 -7.84 -21.28
CA TRP A 274 3.72 -7.16 -21.09
C TRP A 274 4.24 -6.51 -22.37
N HIS A 275 5.02 -5.45 -22.22
CA HIS A 275 5.67 -4.73 -23.32
C HIS A 275 7.17 -4.64 -23.08
N ASN A 276 7.99 -4.84 -24.12
CA ASN A 276 9.45 -4.86 -23.99
C ASN A 276 10.12 -3.47 -24.00
N TRP A 277 9.35 -2.39 -24.09
CA TRP A 277 9.84 -1.00 -24.21
C TRP A 277 10.73 -0.78 -25.44
N SER A 278 10.47 -1.48 -26.53
CA SER A 278 11.33 -1.49 -27.73
C SER A 278 12.80 -1.86 -27.43
N LYS A 279 13.01 -2.76 -26.45
CA LYS A 279 14.30 -3.31 -26.02
C LYS A 279 14.27 -4.83 -26.14
N PRO A 280 14.52 -5.41 -27.31
CA PRO A 280 14.49 -6.87 -27.48
C PRO A 280 15.41 -7.62 -26.53
N GLU A 281 16.54 -7.04 -26.15
CA GLU A 281 17.47 -7.62 -25.19
C GLU A 281 16.86 -7.77 -23.78
N ALA A 282 15.89 -6.93 -23.41
CA ALA A 282 15.21 -7.03 -22.14
C ALA A 282 14.31 -8.27 -22.04
N GLU A 283 13.85 -8.83 -23.16
CA GLU A 283 13.01 -10.04 -23.16
C GLU A 283 13.74 -11.25 -22.57
N THR A 284 15.07 -11.29 -22.66
CA THR A 284 15.89 -12.38 -22.12
C THR A 284 16.37 -12.16 -20.68
N THR A 285 16.27 -10.93 -20.16
CA THR A 285 16.82 -10.55 -18.87
C THR A 285 15.76 -10.16 -17.84
N THR A 286 14.58 -9.76 -18.29
CA THR A 286 13.45 -9.45 -17.39
C THR A 286 12.88 -10.72 -16.77
N PHE A 287 12.29 -10.58 -15.57
CA PHE A 287 11.49 -11.63 -14.97
C PHE A 287 10.07 -11.10 -14.72
N TYR A 288 9.19 -11.31 -15.69
CA TYR A 288 7.78 -10.97 -15.62
C TYR A 288 6.96 -12.23 -15.49
N ALA A 289 6.19 -12.34 -14.39
CA ALA A 289 5.52 -13.59 -14.07
C ALA A 289 4.12 -13.39 -13.47
N GLU A 290 3.29 -14.40 -13.65
CA GLU A 290 1.94 -14.47 -13.09
C GLU A 290 1.70 -15.84 -12.44
N TYR A 291 0.79 -15.89 -11.45
CA TYR A 291 0.31 -17.13 -10.87
C TYR A 291 -1.16 -17.04 -10.49
N LEU A 292 -2.00 -17.91 -11.07
CA LEU A 292 -3.43 -18.06 -10.77
C LEU A 292 -4.19 -16.73 -10.63
N SER A 293 -3.86 -15.74 -11.46
CA SER A 293 -4.66 -14.54 -11.56
C SER A 293 -6.00 -14.84 -12.25
N THR A 294 -7.04 -14.08 -11.89
CA THR A 294 -8.44 -14.28 -12.33
C THR A 294 -9.01 -13.01 -12.98
N GLY A 295 -10.20 -13.10 -13.52
CA GLY A 295 -10.87 -11.99 -14.18
C GLY A 295 -10.61 -11.93 -15.69
N SER A 296 -11.32 -11.04 -16.38
CA SER A 296 -11.32 -10.96 -17.84
C SER A 296 -10.00 -10.50 -18.47
N GLY A 297 -9.14 -9.85 -17.67
CA GLY A 297 -7.79 -9.45 -18.09
C GLY A 297 -6.70 -10.49 -17.80
N ALA A 298 -7.01 -11.58 -17.11
CA ALA A 298 -6.05 -12.61 -16.70
C ALA A 298 -5.98 -13.77 -17.70
N ASN A 299 -5.59 -13.50 -18.95
CA ASN A 299 -5.48 -14.52 -19.99
C ASN A 299 -4.03 -14.98 -20.17
N ALA A 300 -3.61 -15.95 -19.35
CA ALA A 300 -2.23 -16.48 -19.36
C ALA A 300 -1.81 -17.06 -20.73
N ALA A 301 -2.75 -17.65 -21.50
CA ALA A 301 -2.44 -18.26 -22.80
C ALA A 301 -2.10 -17.23 -23.91
N SER A 302 -2.50 -15.98 -23.73
CA SER A 302 -2.25 -14.90 -24.70
C SER A 302 -1.06 -14.00 -24.35
N ARG A 303 -0.38 -14.28 -23.22
CA ARG A 303 0.80 -13.50 -22.80
C ARG A 303 1.97 -13.68 -23.76
N VAL A 304 2.83 -12.66 -23.81
CA VAL A 304 4.08 -12.76 -24.57
C VAL A 304 4.90 -13.97 -24.13
N SER A 305 5.59 -14.61 -25.08
CA SER A 305 6.31 -15.88 -24.86
C SER A 305 7.49 -15.77 -23.89
N TRP A 306 8.02 -14.59 -23.64
CA TRP A 306 9.12 -14.33 -22.71
C TRP A 306 8.65 -14.02 -21.28
N SER A 307 7.34 -14.03 -21.01
CA SER A 307 6.81 -13.98 -19.64
C SER A 307 6.61 -15.41 -19.07
N HIS A 308 6.46 -15.50 -17.75
CA HIS A 308 6.44 -16.77 -17.05
C HIS A 308 5.11 -17.01 -16.34
N GLN A 309 4.68 -18.28 -16.30
CA GLN A 309 3.63 -18.75 -15.40
C GLN A 309 4.30 -19.53 -14.26
N LEU A 310 4.14 -19.05 -13.02
CA LEU A 310 4.77 -19.70 -11.85
C LEU A 310 4.04 -20.98 -11.46
N THR A 311 4.78 -21.91 -10.86
CA THR A 311 4.22 -23.12 -10.24
C THR A 311 3.82 -22.84 -8.78
N LEU A 312 2.98 -23.75 -8.20
CA LEU A 312 2.65 -23.71 -6.78
C LEU A 312 3.92 -23.77 -5.91
N GLU A 313 4.87 -24.62 -6.26
CA GLU A 313 6.14 -24.76 -5.55
C GLU A 313 6.93 -23.46 -5.53
N GLN A 314 7.06 -22.78 -6.67
CA GLN A 314 7.73 -21.49 -6.74
C GLN A 314 7.06 -20.44 -5.87
N VAL A 315 5.72 -20.36 -5.90
CA VAL A 315 4.97 -19.38 -5.09
C VAL A 315 5.11 -19.66 -3.61
N THR A 316 4.97 -20.92 -3.17
CA THR A 316 5.05 -21.29 -1.75
C THR A 316 6.46 -21.12 -1.18
N ASN A 317 7.49 -21.31 -1.98
CA ASN A 317 8.88 -21.25 -1.52
C ASN A 317 9.52 -19.85 -1.70
N GLN A 318 9.06 -19.04 -2.67
CA GLN A 318 9.76 -17.81 -3.05
C GLN A 318 8.92 -16.55 -2.87
N TYR A 319 7.57 -16.63 -2.95
CA TYR A 319 6.69 -15.45 -2.92
C TYR A 319 5.84 -15.34 -1.65
N THR A 320 6.35 -15.83 -0.51
CA THR A 320 5.84 -15.52 0.82
C THR A 320 6.56 -14.29 1.38
N LEU A 321 5.94 -13.54 2.30
CA LEU A 321 6.58 -12.37 2.93
C LEU A 321 7.90 -12.76 3.62
N SER A 322 7.97 -13.93 4.25
CA SER A 322 9.19 -14.43 4.89
C SER A 322 10.30 -14.76 3.89
N ALA A 323 9.97 -15.28 2.71
CA ALA A 323 10.95 -15.56 1.66
C ALA A 323 11.49 -14.26 1.04
N ILE A 324 10.60 -13.29 0.78
CA ILE A 324 10.95 -12.01 0.14
C ILE A 324 11.75 -11.13 1.08
N PHE A 325 11.30 -10.95 2.32
CA PHE A 325 11.87 -9.99 3.27
C PHE A 325 12.90 -10.57 4.24
N LYS A 326 13.01 -11.91 4.31
CA LYS A 326 14.02 -12.64 5.13
C LYS A 326 13.97 -12.24 6.61
N ASP A 327 14.95 -11.41 7.03
CA ASP A 327 15.14 -10.93 8.41
C ASP A 327 14.12 -9.88 8.86
N TRP A 328 13.31 -9.36 7.95
CA TRP A 328 12.31 -8.35 8.25
C TRP A 328 10.88 -8.90 8.17
N LYS A 329 10.16 -8.76 9.27
CA LYS A 329 8.71 -9.02 9.32
C LYS A 329 8.02 -7.66 9.37
N PRO A 330 7.33 -7.24 8.29
CA PRO A 330 6.56 -5.99 8.33
C PRO A 330 5.50 -6.10 9.42
N ALA A 331 5.56 -5.20 10.40
CA ALA A 331 4.55 -5.06 11.45
C ALA A 331 3.78 -3.76 11.20
N LEU A 332 2.47 -3.87 11.34
CA LEU A 332 1.53 -2.76 11.24
C LEU A 332 1.37 -2.11 12.62
#